data_b49e197040bece17aa92e5bf3ca2348a
#
_entry.id   b49e197040bece17aa92e5bf3ca2348a
#
_cell.length_a   1.000
_cell.length_b   1.000
_cell.length_c   1.000
_cell.angle_alpha   90.00
_cell.angle_beta   90.00
_cell.angle_gamma   90.00
#
_symmetry.space_group_name_H-M   'P 1'
#
loop_
_entity.id
_entity.type
_entity.pdbx_description
1 polymer ?
#
loop_
_entity_poly.entity_id
_entity_poly.type
_entity_poly.pdbx_seq_one_letter_code
_entity_poly.pdbx_strand_id
1 'polypeptide(L)'
;MMFGSFAAGQANQYGPDLGKAKKAGSLIFSLIDIPSKINPVDIPDGSIPVPADFKGEIEVKDVWFRYPTRKDEWVFKGLNLKIQPNESVAVVGESGCGKSTLVNLILRFYDPTEGEVLIDGVNIKKFNLRQLRQRMGYVMQEPTLFNYTIKENVLYGNSFAKDSEIKEAIAIANAAEFIDANSFSNSFEDSASSLYQAFKERETIITESKGA
;
A
#
# COMPACT_ATOMS: atom_id res chain seq x y z
N MET A 1 -63.38 3.73 -17.98
CA MET A 1 -62.43 2.59 -18.12
C MET A 1 -61.18 2.86 -18.98
N MET A 2 -61.12 3.88 -19.82
CA MET A 2 -59.92 4.16 -20.68
C MET A 2 -58.66 4.62 -19.94
N PHE A 3 -58.75 5.32 -18.82
CA PHE A 3 -57.57 5.85 -18.10
C PHE A 3 -56.79 4.79 -17.37
N GLY A 4 -57.41 3.67 -16.92
CA GLY A 4 -56.69 2.61 -16.20
C GLY A 4 -55.80 1.77 -17.12
N SER A 5 -56.20 1.55 -18.37
CA SER A 5 -55.40 0.79 -19.34
C SER A 5 -54.16 1.58 -19.82
N PHE A 6 -54.23 2.90 -19.86
CA PHE A 6 -53.14 3.77 -20.25
C PHE A 6 -52.04 3.79 -19.13
N ALA A 7 -52.48 3.87 -17.87
CA ALA A 7 -51.56 3.87 -16.72
C ALA A 7 -50.85 2.49 -16.56
N ALA A 8 -51.54 1.39 -16.81
CA ALA A 8 -50.98 0.05 -16.80
C ALA A 8 -49.96 -0.18 -17.94
N GLY A 9 -50.24 0.41 -19.12
CA GLY A 9 -49.28 0.37 -20.24
C GLY A 9 -47.98 1.14 -19.96
N GLN A 10 -48.08 2.32 -19.35
CA GLN A 10 -46.89 3.10 -18.95
C GLN A 10 -46.09 2.38 -17.85
N ALA A 11 -46.73 1.77 -16.86
CA ALA A 11 -46.01 1.03 -15.80
C ALA A 11 -45.24 -0.16 -16.38
N ASN A 12 -45.71 -0.80 -17.41
CA ASN A 12 -45.06 -1.92 -18.06
C ASN A 12 -43.81 -1.52 -18.85
N GLN A 13 -43.72 -0.26 -19.26
CA GLN A 13 -42.54 0.30 -19.97
C GLN A 13 -41.30 0.38 -19.07
N TYR A 14 -41.46 0.50 -17.75
CA TYR A 14 -40.37 0.54 -16.78
C TYR A 14 -39.93 -0.84 -16.27
N GLY A 15 -40.67 -1.91 -16.58
CA GLY A 15 -40.35 -3.28 -16.16
C GLY A 15 -38.93 -3.74 -16.57
N PRO A 16 -38.49 -3.55 -17.82
CA PRO A 16 -37.16 -3.92 -18.28
C PRO A 16 -36.04 -3.13 -17.57
N ASP A 17 -36.30 -1.87 -17.22
CA ASP A 17 -35.30 -1.02 -16.55
C ASP A 17 -35.15 -1.37 -15.06
N LEU A 18 -36.21 -1.75 -14.40
CA LEU A 18 -36.17 -2.33 -13.05
C LEU A 18 -35.36 -3.64 -13.02
N GLY A 19 -35.50 -4.48 -14.05
CA GLY A 19 -34.70 -5.70 -14.19
C GLY A 19 -33.20 -5.42 -14.34
N LYS A 20 -32.85 -4.44 -15.16
CA LYS A 20 -31.46 -3.98 -15.32
C LYS A 20 -30.92 -3.36 -14.03
N ALA A 21 -31.69 -2.50 -13.36
CA ALA A 21 -31.31 -1.89 -12.10
C ALA A 21 -31.08 -2.94 -11.00
N LYS A 22 -31.96 -3.95 -10.89
CA LYS A 22 -31.80 -5.06 -9.95
C LYS A 22 -30.52 -5.86 -10.24
N LYS A 23 -30.24 -6.16 -11.51
CA LYS A 23 -29.02 -6.88 -11.92
C LYS A 23 -27.77 -6.06 -11.61
N ALA A 24 -27.78 -4.76 -11.94
CA ALA A 24 -26.66 -3.86 -11.63
C ALA A 24 -26.44 -3.75 -10.11
N GLY A 25 -27.50 -3.56 -9.33
CA GLY A 25 -27.44 -3.54 -7.87
C GLY A 25 -26.88 -4.85 -7.30
N SER A 26 -27.36 -6.00 -7.79
CA SER A 26 -26.84 -7.30 -7.36
C SER A 26 -25.33 -7.46 -7.64
N LEU A 27 -24.86 -6.99 -8.80
CA LEU A 27 -23.42 -7.03 -9.12
C LEU A 27 -22.60 -6.11 -8.21
N ILE A 28 -23.09 -4.90 -7.92
CA ILE A 28 -22.42 -3.97 -7.02
C ILE A 28 -22.33 -4.55 -5.60
N PHE A 29 -23.45 -5.05 -5.07
CA PHE A 29 -23.45 -5.66 -3.73
C PHE A 29 -22.60 -6.93 -3.68
N SER A 30 -22.63 -7.77 -4.71
CA SER A 30 -21.76 -8.94 -4.77
C SER A 30 -20.27 -8.57 -4.75
N LEU A 31 -19.88 -7.42 -5.31
CA LEU A 31 -18.51 -6.91 -5.25
C LEU A 31 -18.15 -6.34 -3.87
N ILE A 32 -19.10 -5.61 -3.24
CA ILE A 32 -18.92 -5.04 -1.90
C ILE A 32 -18.81 -6.15 -0.85
N ASP A 33 -19.61 -7.21 -1.00
CA ASP A 33 -19.68 -8.33 -0.06
C ASP A 33 -18.53 -9.34 -0.21
N ILE A 34 -17.59 -9.13 -1.17
CA ILE A 34 -16.41 -10.00 -1.28
C ILE A 34 -15.54 -9.85 -0.04
N PRO A 35 -15.35 -10.91 0.76
CA PRO A 35 -14.50 -10.82 1.95
C PRO A 35 -13.04 -10.57 1.56
N SER A 36 -12.46 -9.54 2.13
CA SER A 36 -11.03 -9.27 1.95
C SER A 36 -10.21 -10.31 2.72
N LYS A 37 -9.32 -11.01 2.02
CA LYS A 37 -8.43 -12.01 2.65
C LYS A 37 -7.39 -11.37 3.58
N ILE A 38 -6.97 -10.15 3.26
CA ILE A 38 -5.98 -9.39 4.02
C ILE A 38 -6.60 -8.02 4.28
N ASN A 39 -7.18 -7.85 5.48
CA ASN A 39 -7.88 -6.63 5.86
C ASN A 39 -7.11 -5.93 7.01
N PRO A 40 -6.58 -4.72 6.78
CA PRO A 40 -5.91 -3.96 7.84
C PRO A 40 -6.89 -3.19 8.74
N VAL A 41 -8.16 -3.10 8.37
CA VAL A 41 -9.19 -2.35 9.11
C VAL A 41 -9.89 -3.25 10.12
N ASP A 42 -10.34 -4.41 9.66
CA ASP A 42 -10.96 -5.41 10.54
C ASP A 42 -9.85 -6.25 11.18
N ILE A 43 -9.69 -6.08 12.46
CA ILE A 43 -8.71 -6.81 13.26
C ILE A 43 -9.34 -8.18 13.57
N PRO A 44 -8.81 -9.27 13.04
CA PRO A 44 -9.33 -10.59 13.36
C PRO A 44 -9.23 -10.86 14.87
N ASP A 45 -10.24 -11.51 15.43
CA ASP A 45 -10.22 -11.96 16.82
C ASP A 45 -8.97 -12.81 17.08
N GLY A 46 -8.25 -12.53 18.17
CA GLY A 46 -7.01 -13.20 18.50
C GLY A 46 -5.75 -12.66 17.80
N SER A 47 -5.84 -11.55 17.08
CA SER A 47 -4.65 -10.89 16.54
C SER A 47 -3.73 -10.41 17.66
N ILE A 48 -2.43 -10.65 17.50
CA ILE A 48 -1.40 -10.25 18.47
C ILE A 48 -1.05 -8.78 18.23
N PRO A 49 -1.09 -7.91 19.25
CA PRO A 49 -0.56 -6.57 19.14
C PRO A 49 0.95 -6.60 18.92
N VAL A 50 1.50 -5.62 18.22
CA VAL A 50 2.95 -5.50 18.04
C VAL A 50 3.58 -5.08 19.37
N PRO A 51 4.54 -5.84 19.91
CA PRO A 51 5.19 -5.52 21.17
C PRO A 51 5.92 -4.17 21.15
N ALA A 52 6.10 -3.55 22.33
CA ALA A 52 6.83 -2.29 22.42
C ALA A 52 8.34 -2.48 22.14
N ASP A 53 8.89 -3.65 22.47
CA ASP A 53 10.28 -4.06 22.27
C ASP A 53 10.56 -4.73 20.93
N PHE A 54 9.70 -4.44 19.93
CA PHE A 54 9.80 -4.92 18.56
C PHE A 54 11.18 -4.63 17.96
N LYS A 55 11.93 -5.66 17.60
CA LYS A 55 13.32 -5.56 17.10
C LYS A 55 13.41 -5.51 15.58
N GLY A 56 12.45 -6.14 14.90
CA GLY A 56 12.39 -6.18 13.44
C GLY A 56 13.30 -7.25 12.81
N GLU A 57 13.60 -8.36 13.50
CA GLU A 57 14.20 -9.53 12.84
C GLU A 57 13.20 -10.09 11.83
N ILE A 58 13.61 -10.27 10.57
CA ILE A 58 12.77 -10.83 9.52
C ILE A 58 13.29 -12.19 9.13
N GLU A 59 12.40 -13.19 9.11
CA GLU A 59 12.73 -14.53 8.67
C GLU A 59 11.70 -15.05 7.67
N VAL A 60 12.17 -15.46 6.51
CA VAL A 60 11.39 -16.06 5.43
C VAL A 60 11.76 -17.54 5.42
N LYS A 61 10.79 -18.44 5.66
CA LYS A 61 11.00 -19.88 5.79
C LYS A 61 10.26 -20.64 4.70
N ASP A 62 11.03 -21.31 3.88
CA ASP A 62 10.56 -22.19 2.81
C ASP A 62 9.38 -21.59 2.01
N VAL A 63 9.51 -20.31 1.63
CA VAL A 63 8.43 -19.59 0.99
C VAL A 63 8.32 -19.94 -0.49
N TRP A 64 7.15 -20.47 -0.84
CA TRP A 64 6.69 -20.65 -2.21
C TRP A 64 5.64 -19.59 -2.50
N PHE A 65 5.81 -18.86 -3.61
CA PHE A 65 4.88 -17.80 -3.96
C PHE A 65 4.66 -17.69 -5.46
N ARG A 66 3.41 -17.49 -5.83
CA ARG A 66 2.94 -17.09 -7.16
C ARG A 66 1.80 -16.08 -7.02
N TYR A 67 1.72 -15.15 -7.96
CA TYR A 67 0.62 -14.19 -7.95
C TYR A 67 -0.71 -14.87 -8.27
N PRO A 68 -1.83 -14.45 -7.64
CA PRO A 68 -3.17 -15.00 -7.91
C PRO A 68 -3.60 -14.89 -9.38
N THR A 69 -3.08 -13.88 -10.09
CA THR A 69 -3.33 -13.60 -11.50
C THR A 69 -2.48 -14.43 -12.46
N ARG A 70 -1.36 -15.04 -11.97
CA ARG A 70 -0.42 -15.84 -12.77
C ARG A 70 -0.13 -17.15 -12.06
N LYS A 71 -1.11 -18.04 -12.06
CA LYS A 71 -1.06 -19.28 -11.26
C LYS A 71 -0.02 -20.29 -11.75
N ASP A 72 0.43 -20.17 -12.99
CA ASP A 72 1.38 -21.11 -13.61
C ASP A 72 2.84 -20.69 -13.42
N GLU A 73 3.09 -19.45 -12.96
CA GLU A 73 4.42 -18.89 -12.80
C GLU A 73 4.80 -18.74 -11.32
N TRP A 74 5.76 -19.52 -10.87
CA TRP A 74 6.33 -19.41 -9.54
C TRP A 74 7.37 -18.29 -9.49
N VAL A 75 7.17 -17.32 -8.60
CA VAL A 75 8.15 -16.27 -8.31
C VAL A 75 9.19 -16.79 -7.32
N PHE A 76 8.75 -17.50 -6.28
CA PHE A 76 9.63 -18.16 -5.32
C PHE A 76 9.31 -19.64 -5.23
N LYS A 77 10.37 -20.43 -5.04
CA LYS A 77 10.33 -21.89 -4.92
C LYS A 77 11.22 -22.31 -3.73
N GLY A 78 10.67 -22.22 -2.51
CA GLY A 78 11.40 -22.55 -1.29
C GLY A 78 12.42 -21.48 -0.88
N LEU A 79 12.04 -20.18 -0.94
CA LEU A 79 12.92 -19.09 -0.52
C LEU A 79 13.14 -19.12 0.98
N ASN A 80 14.41 -19.09 1.37
CA ASN A 80 14.84 -18.93 2.75
C ASN A 80 15.73 -17.69 2.87
N LEU A 81 15.41 -16.80 3.80
CA LEU A 81 16.14 -15.57 4.07
C LEU A 81 15.99 -15.19 5.53
N LYS A 82 17.06 -14.75 6.16
CA LYS A 82 17.03 -14.18 7.49
C LYS A 82 17.77 -12.85 7.51
N ILE A 83 17.13 -11.83 8.07
CA ILE A 83 17.65 -10.47 8.23
C ILE A 83 17.66 -10.18 9.72
N GLN A 84 18.82 -9.81 10.24
CA GLN A 84 18.98 -9.49 11.66
C GLN A 84 18.48 -8.08 11.98
N PRO A 85 18.11 -7.78 13.23
CA PRO A 85 17.80 -6.42 13.66
C PRO A 85 18.96 -5.46 13.33
N ASN A 86 18.61 -4.26 12.85
CA ASN A 86 19.55 -3.21 12.45
C ASN A 86 20.53 -3.60 11.31
N GLU A 87 20.25 -4.66 10.58
CA GLU A 87 21.03 -5.05 9.42
C GLU A 87 20.51 -4.35 8.16
N SER A 88 21.44 -3.85 7.32
CA SER A 88 21.13 -3.32 5.99
C SER A 88 21.41 -4.39 4.95
N VAL A 89 20.37 -4.82 4.24
CA VAL A 89 20.44 -5.89 3.25
C VAL A 89 20.09 -5.36 1.87
N ALA A 90 20.95 -5.64 0.88
CA ALA A 90 20.67 -5.36 -0.52
C ALA A 90 20.26 -6.64 -1.25
N VAL A 91 19.08 -6.60 -1.90
CA VAL A 91 18.59 -7.71 -2.74
C VAL A 91 18.90 -7.37 -4.19
N VAL A 92 19.81 -8.14 -4.78
CA VAL A 92 20.30 -7.94 -6.16
C VAL A 92 19.83 -9.09 -7.04
N GLY A 93 19.53 -8.80 -8.28
CA GLY A 93 19.10 -9.80 -9.26
C GLY A 93 18.51 -9.16 -10.52
N GLU A 94 18.28 -9.97 -11.55
CA GLU A 94 17.70 -9.54 -12.82
C GLU A 94 16.30 -8.91 -12.66
N SER A 95 15.88 -8.14 -13.66
CA SER A 95 14.49 -7.61 -13.67
C SER A 95 13.50 -8.77 -13.68
N GLY A 96 12.47 -8.69 -12.84
CA GLY A 96 11.45 -9.74 -12.75
C GLY A 96 11.78 -10.92 -11.83
N CYS A 97 12.98 -11.01 -11.22
CA CYS A 97 13.36 -12.14 -10.35
C CYS A 97 12.66 -12.15 -8.97
N GLY A 98 11.76 -11.20 -8.70
CA GLY A 98 10.97 -11.21 -7.47
C GLY A 98 11.42 -10.27 -6.35
N LYS A 99 12.37 -9.35 -6.57
CA LYS A 99 12.86 -8.40 -5.54
C LYS A 99 11.71 -7.63 -4.87
N SER A 100 10.85 -7.00 -5.67
CA SER A 100 9.68 -6.27 -5.16
C SER A 100 8.64 -7.22 -4.54
N THR A 101 8.56 -8.46 -5.03
CA THR A 101 7.67 -9.47 -4.46
C THR A 101 8.07 -9.85 -3.03
N LEU A 102 9.36 -9.92 -2.74
CA LEU A 102 9.85 -10.15 -1.38
C LEU A 102 9.37 -9.04 -0.42
N VAL A 103 9.52 -7.78 -0.82
CA VAL A 103 9.04 -6.64 -0.03
C VAL A 103 7.51 -6.70 0.15
N ASN A 104 6.77 -7.05 -0.89
CA ASN A 104 5.31 -7.18 -0.83
C ASN A 104 4.86 -8.30 0.14
N LEU A 105 5.63 -9.38 0.26
CA LEU A 105 5.36 -10.43 1.24
C LEU A 105 5.69 -9.98 2.66
N ILE A 106 6.79 -9.26 2.87
CA ILE A 106 7.17 -8.71 4.18
C ILE A 106 6.13 -7.68 4.66
N LEU A 107 5.65 -6.81 3.77
CA LEU A 107 4.57 -5.84 4.07
C LEU A 107 3.18 -6.50 4.15
N ARG A 108 3.12 -7.80 3.87
CA ARG A 108 1.89 -8.58 3.81
C ARG A 108 0.83 -7.95 2.89
N PHE A 109 1.23 -7.53 1.68
CA PHE A 109 0.29 -7.25 0.60
C PHE A 109 -0.23 -8.54 -0.02
N TYR A 110 0.56 -9.61 0.09
CA TYR A 110 0.19 -10.98 -0.25
C TYR A 110 0.63 -11.92 0.85
N ASP A 111 -0.08 -13.01 1.03
CA ASP A 111 0.37 -14.14 1.85
C ASP A 111 1.11 -15.15 0.96
N PRO A 112 2.17 -15.82 1.46
CA PRO A 112 2.83 -16.88 0.72
C PRO A 112 1.85 -18.04 0.43
N THR A 113 2.08 -18.74 -0.69
CA THR A 113 1.31 -19.92 -1.07
C THR A 113 1.62 -21.08 -0.12
N GLU A 114 2.93 -21.26 0.17
CA GLU A 114 3.45 -22.22 1.15
C GLU A 114 4.59 -21.55 1.91
N GLY A 115 4.93 -22.10 3.09
CA GLY A 115 5.92 -21.52 3.98
C GLY A 115 5.36 -20.33 4.77
N GLU A 116 6.26 -19.59 5.40
CA GLU A 116 5.88 -18.51 6.29
C GLU A 116 6.89 -17.35 6.31
N VAL A 117 6.38 -16.17 6.62
CA VAL A 117 7.19 -14.99 6.93
C VAL A 117 6.98 -14.65 8.39
N LEU A 118 8.08 -14.54 9.11
CA LEU A 118 8.11 -14.26 10.55
C LEU A 118 8.77 -12.90 10.78
N ILE A 119 8.30 -12.19 11.78
CA ILE A 119 8.96 -11.01 12.31
C ILE A 119 9.10 -11.22 13.83
N ASP A 120 10.32 -11.07 14.34
CA ASP A 120 10.68 -11.39 15.73
C ASP A 120 10.17 -12.79 16.16
N GLY A 121 10.30 -13.77 15.26
CA GLY A 121 9.88 -15.16 15.50
C GLY A 121 8.36 -15.40 15.42
N VAL A 122 7.55 -14.37 15.18
CA VAL A 122 6.08 -14.47 15.11
C VAL A 122 5.64 -14.35 13.66
N ASN A 123 4.77 -15.29 13.22
CA ASN A 123 4.22 -15.25 11.87
C ASN A 123 3.41 -13.96 11.64
N ILE A 124 3.70 -13.24 10.54
CA ILE A 124 3.10 -11.96 10.22
C ILE A 124 1.56 -12.02 10.11
N LYS A 125 0.99 -13.20 9.83
CA LYS A 125 -0.46 -13.41 9.77
C LYS A 125 -1.15 -13.27 11.13
N LYS A 126 -0.40 -13.45 12.22
CA LYS A 126 -0.92 -13.37 13.59
C LYS A 126 -0.95 -11.95 14.15
N PHE A 127 -0.16 -11.04 13.59
CA PHE A 127 -0.13 -9.66 14.05
C PHE A 127 -1.38 -8.86 13.63
N ASN A 128 -1.70 -7.87 14.45
CA ASN A 128 -2.55 -6.78 14.02
C ASN A 128 -1.85 -6.05 12.85
N LEU A 129 -2.38 -6.22 11.64
CA LEU A 129 -1.73 -5.78 10.40
C LEU A 129 -1.54 -4.26 10.35
N ARG A 130 -2.49 -3.49 10.90
CA ARG A 130 -2.40 -2.03 10.97
C ARG A 130 -1.24 -1.59 11.85
N GLN A 131 -1.11 -2.17 13.05
CA GLN A 131 -0.01 -1.88 13.96
C GLN A 131 1.34 -2.31 13.39
N LEU A 132 1.38 -3.48 12.74
CA LEU A 132 2.60 -3.97 12.10
C LEU A 132 3.08 -3.01 11.00
N ARG A 133 2.21 -2.58 10.11
CA ARG A 133 2.56 -1.64 9.04
C ARG A 133 2.93 -0.24 9.57
N GLN A 134 2.41 0.18 10.72
CA GLN A 134 2.83 1.42 11.38
C GLN A 134 4.29 1.38 11.88
N ARG A 135 4.87 0.18 12.04
CA ARG A 135 6.28 -0.01 12.41
C ARG A 135 7.21 -0.15 11.20
N MET A 136 6.67 -0.11 9.99
CA MET A 136 7.42 -0.29 8.75
C MET A 136 7.35 0.99 7.92
N GLY A 137 8.49 1.47 7.44
CA GLY A 137 8.58 2.48 6.39
C GLY A 137 8.76 1.80 5.03
N TYR A 138 8.04 2.26 4.02
CA TYR A 138 8.18 1.77 2.66
C TYR A 138 8.37 2.92 1.69
N VAL A 139 9.48 2.90 0.97
CA VAL A 139 9.75 3.86 -0.11
C VAL A 139 9.51 3.16 -1.44
N MET A 140 8.53 3.65 -2.19
CA MET A 140 8.16 3.11 -3.50
C MET A 140 9.15 3.60 -4.57
N GLN A 141 9.32 2.80 -5.64
CA GLN A 141 10.14 3.18 -6.79
C GLN A 141 9.54 4.41 -7.51
N GLU A 142 8.23 4.49 -7.59
CA GLU A 142 7.49 5.64 -8.09
C GLU A 142 6.65 6.19 -6.92
N PRO A 143 7.15 7.21 -6.19
CA PRO A 143 6.40 7.80 -5.09
C PRO A 143 5.16 8.50 -5.60
N THR A 144 4.04 8.25 -4.97
CA THR A 144 2.77 8.91 -5.28
C THR A 144 2.52 10.00 -4.26
N LEU A 145 2.35 11.22 -4.72
CA LEU A 145 1.91 12.35 -3.91
C LEU A 145 0.42 12.56 -4.10
N PHE A 146 -0.27 12.81 -2.99
CA PHE A 146 -1.66 13.22 -3.02
C PHE A 146 -1.76 14.71 -3.35
N ASN A 147 -2.87 15.13 -3.94
CA ASN A 147 -3.16 16.54 -4.23
C ASN A 147 -3.49 17.31 -2.94
N TYR A 148 -2.52 17.34 -2.04
CA TYR A 148 -2.54 17.99 -0.73
C TYR A 148 -1.27 18.83 -0.57
N THR A 149 -1.20 19.62 0.49
CA THR A 149 0.03 20.35 0.84
C THR A 149 1.15 19.38 1.21
N ILE A 150 2.41 19.85 1.17
CA ILE A 150 3.57 19.04 1.61
C ILE A 150 3.36 18.53 3.04
N LYS A 151 2.91 19.41 3.93
CA LYS A 151 2.61 19.06 5.32
C LYS A 151 1.57 17.95 5.43
N GLU A 152 0.48 18.02 4.69
CA GLU A 152 -0.57 17.01 4.69
C GLU A 152 -0.08 15.68 4.10
N ASN A 153 0.73 15.71 3.07
CA ASN A 153 1.37 14.51 2.52
C ASN A 153 2.29 13.83 3.54
N VAL A 154 3.08 14.59 4.30
CA VAL A 154 3.92 14.04 5.38
C VAL A 154 3.06 13.51 6.53
N LEU A 155 2.00 14.21 6.90
CA LEU A 155 1.06 13.81 7.94
C LEU A 155 0.24 12.58 7.57
N TYR A 156 0.17 12.19 6.31
CA TYR A 156 -0.64 11.06 5.85
C TYR A 156 -0.26 9.74 6.55
N GLY A 157 1.02 9.56 6.87
CA GLY A 157 1.51 8.40 7.63
C GLY A 157 1.14 8.40 9.12
N ASN A 158 1.03 9.60 9.72
CA ASN A 158 0.63 9.81 11.11
C ASN A 158 -0.08 11.15 11.26
N SER A 159 -1.40 11.14 11.18
CA SER A 159 -2.24 12.35 11.26
C SER A 159 -2.22 13.06 12.63
N PHE A 160 -1.65 12.43 13.65
CA PHE A 160 -1.52 12.99 15.00
C PHE A 160 -0.11 13.51 15.31
N ALA A 161 0.80 13.48 14.33
CA ALA A 161 2.17 13.94 14.51
C ALA A 161 2.22 15.45 14.80
N LYS A 162 3.08 15.83 15.73
CA LYS A 162 3.33 17.24 16.08
C LYS A 162 4.23 17.89 15.05
N ASP A 163 4.17 19.23 14.94
CA ASP A 163 5.01 19.99 14.01
C ASP A 163 6.52 19.76 14.24
N SER A 164 6.94 19.47 15.48
CA SER A 164 8.32 19.11 15.79
C SER A 164 8.73 17.77 15.18
N GLU A 165 7.85 16.78 15.21
CA GLU A 165 8.09 15.44 14.65
C GLU A 165 8.10 15.48 13.11
N ILE A 166 7.28 16.34 12.52
CA ILE A 166 7.26 16.59 11.07
C ILE A 166 8.61 17.20 10.63
N LYS A 167 9.09 18.22 11.35
CA LYS A 167 10.38 18.86 11.04
C LYS A 167 11.54 17.89 11.18
N GLU A 168 11.52 17.05 12.21
CA GLU A 168 12.51 16.00 12.42
C GLU A 168 12.50 14.98 11.28
N ALA A 169 11.32 14.49 10.88
CA ALA A 169 11.18 13.56 9.75
C ALA A 169 11.68 14.16 8.44
N ILE A 170 11.40 15.44 8.17
CA ILE A 170 11.88 16.18 7.00
C ILE A 170 13.40 16.30 7.04
N ALA A 171 13.98 16.58 8.21
CA ALA A 171 15.43 16.67 8.38
C ALA A 171 16.13 15.32 8.16
N ILE A 172 15.58 14.23 8.72
CA ILE A 172 16.08 12.86 8.51
C ILE A 172 16.02 12.47 7.03
N ALA A 173 14.94 12.85 6.32
CA ALA A 173 14.79 12.63 4.89
C ALA A 173 15.71 13.50 4.02
N ASN A 174 16.50 14.41 4.61
CA ASN A 174 17.32 15.41 3.92
C ASN A 174 16.52 16.27 2.92
N ALA A 175 15.27 16.56 3.27
CA ALA A 175 14.33 17.30 2.44
C ALA A 175 14.13 18.76 2.88
N ALA A 176 14.78 19.21 3.97
CA ALA A 176 14.58 20.53 4.57
C ALA A 176 14.88 21.67 3.61
N GLU A 177 16.06 21.67 2.98
CA GLU A 177 16.46 22.73 2.03
C GLU A 177 15.49 22.84 0.85
N PHE A 178 15.03 21.72 0.36
CA PHE A 178 14.11 21.63 -0.75
C PHE A 178 12.70 22.17 -0.40
N ILE A 179 12.25 21.88 0.82
CA ILE A 179 10.93 22.34 1.29
C ILE A 179 10.96 23.82 1.63
N ASP A 180 12.04 24.31 2.26
CA ASP A 180 12.20 25.73 2.61
C ASP A 180 12.31 26.61 1.35
N ALA A 181 12.98 26.14 0.30
CA ALA A 181 13.08 26.85 -0.97
C ALA A 181 11.72 26.99 -1.70
N ASN A 182 10.79 26.07 -1.47
CA ASN A 182 9.46 26.05 -2.11
C ASN A 182 8.34 26.60 -1.23
N SER A 183 8.65 27.28 -0.12
CA SER A 183 7.72 27.92 0.82
C SER A 183 6.65 26.98 1.42
N PHE A 184 6.67 26.84 2.71
CA PHE A 184 5.59 26.24 3.51
C PHE A 184 4.25 27.01 3.41
N SER A 185 4.19 28.03 2.55
CA SER A 185 3.10 28.98 2.46
C SER A 185 2.10 28.65 1.35
N ASN A 186 0.94 28.25 1.75
CA ASN A 186 -0.40 28.69 1.31
C ASN A 186 -0.80 28.68 -0.18
N SER A 187 -0.18 28.04 -1.12
CA SER A 187 -0.75 27.92 -2.47
C SER A 187 -0.94 26.45 -2.88
N PHE A 188 -2.20 26.14 -3.02
CA PHE A 188 -2.78 24.78 -3.14
C PHE A 188 -2.46 24.08 -4.46
N GLU A 189 -2.07 24.80 -5.51
CA GLU A 189 -1.99 24.27 -6.88
C GLU A 189 -0.58 23.96 -7.38
N ASP A 190 0.46 24.57 -6.82
CA ASP A 190 1.84 24.45 -7.35
C ASP A 190 2.69 23.38 -6.64
N SER A 191 2.26 22.89 -5.49
CA SER A 191 3.16 22.12 -4.59
C SER A 191 3.39 20.67 -5.01
N ALA A 192 2.40 19.95 -5.47
CA ALA A 192 2.54 18.51 -5.75
C ALA A 192 3.25 18.25 -7.08
N SER A 193 2.98 19.05 -8.11
CA SER A 193 3.62 18.92 -9.43
C SER A 193 5.06 19.40 -9.42
N SER A 194 5.39 20.47 -8.68
CA SER A 194 6.76 20.96 -8.53
C SER A 194 7.60 20.00 -7.67
N LEU A 195 7.02 19.40 -6.62
CA LEU A 195 7.64 18.34 -5.83
C LEU A 195 7.97 17.11 -6.68
N TYR A 196 7.04 16.67 -7.49
CA TYR A 196 7.23 15.52 -8.38
C TYR A 196 8.34 15.78 -9.41
N GLN A 197 8.37 16.98 -10.00
CA GLN A 197 9.41 17.39 -10.94
C GLN A 197 10.80 17.46 -10.27
N ALA A 198 10.91 18.03 -9.09
CA ALA A 198 12.16 18.14 -8.36
C ALA A 198 12.70 16.78 -7.86
N PHE A 199 11.83 15.84 -7.47
CA PHE A 199 12.24 14.46 -7.20
C PHE A 199 12.78 13.78 -8.46
N LYS A 200 12.11 13.96 -9.60
CA LYS A 200 12.52 13.40 -10.88
C LYS A 200 13.87 13.96 -11.37
N GLU A 201 14.12 15.26 -11.18
CA GLU A 201 15.38 15.89 -11.52
C GLU A 201 16.53 15.39 -10.63
N ARG A 202 16.31 15.18 -9.33
CA ARG A 202 17.34 14.59 -8.44
C ARG A 202 17.66 13.13 -8.76
N GLU A 203 16.70 12.30 -9.15
CA GLU A 203 16.97 10.94 -9.62
C GLU A 203 17.81 10.94 -10.89
N THR A 204 17.59 11.87 -11.79
CA THR A 204 18.38 12.04 -13.01
C THR A 204 19.83 12.40 -12.68
N ILE A 205 20.07 13.31 -11.75
CA ILE A 205 21.43 13.72 -11.31
C ILE A 205 22.17 12.57 -10.63
N ILE A 206 21.49 11.74 -9.84
CA ILE A 206 22.11 10.59 -9.14
C ILE A 206 22.46 9.46 -10.14
N THR A 207 21.69 9.29 -11.20
CA THR A 207 21.98 8.31 -12.26
C THR A 207 23.11 8.77 -13.17
N GLU A 208 23.23 10.05 -13.46
CA GLU A 208 24.34 10.59 -14.27
C GLU A 208 25.67 10.59 -13.51
N SER A 209 25.68 10.78 -12.19
CA SER A 209 26.91 10.74 -11.38
C SER A 209 27.50 9.33 -11.17
N LYS A 210 26.78 8.26 -11.53
CA LYS A 210 27.26 6.87 -11.47
C LYS A 210 27.77 6.32 -12.78
N GLY A 211 27.79 7.13 -13.83
CA GLY A 211 28.24 6.78 -15.20
C GLY A 211 29.55 7.45 -15.63
N ALA A 212 30.31 8.05 -14.70
CA ALA A 212 31.64 8.66 -14.95
C ALA A 212 32.73 7.94 -14.19
#